data_b03cda9e503acf2dca8d32902f7f3194
#
_entry.id   b03cda9e503acf2dca8d32902f7f3194
#
_cell.length_a   1.000
_cell.length_b   1.000
_cell.length_c   1.000
_cell.angle_alpha   90.00
_cell.angle_beta   90.00
_cell.angle_gamma   90.00
#
_symmetry.space_group_name_H-M   'P 1'
#
loop_
_entity.id
_entity.type
_entity.pdbx_description
1 polymer ?
#
loop_
_entity_poly.entity_id
_entity_poly.type
_entity_poly.pdbx_seq_one_letter_code
_entity_poly.pdbx_strand_id
1 'polypeptide(L)'
;MRRFGALLLLTIALLAGCGGRESPVSPDEAPETALTEQDVRNMYTAASTVYDWFDLTTLPLDRADSRTEGDLTYYRVDAENLSLPVSTVAEPTDSTLSWQPQPVTITSLADLQETAESYFSPEIVDNLFALSPDHYRDFDGVLYATDGGRGSNLYLLDKTVAAEQVDEDHWTVTVTFWADFEGRELQGDGYFHTVSTTGYSTAVLDYAHTPDGWKFTGFCPSDGLDLEADTVYTINYYQDFEVTSAYQDYSDWKLACYLIYADGAYAEAPFDLLARRFLERPEDILHVLALLDSSPYREKQGPPHPNIDVIVAGPGYTA
;
A
#
# COMPACT_ATOMS: atom_id res chain seq x y z
N MET A 1 17.50 -62.29 -16.94
CA MET A 1 16.96 -63.18 -17.99
C MET A 1 15.73 -62.52 -18.61
N ARG A 2 15.78 -62.43 -19.97
CA ARG A 2 14.67 -62.20 -20.92
C ARG A 2 13.86 -60.90 -20.76
N ARG A 3 14.02 -59.90 -21.59
CA ARG A 3 13.93 -59.73 -23.06
C ARG A 3 12.49 -59.74 -23.60
N PHE A 4 12.26 -58.69 -24.42
CA PHE A 4 11.36 -58.51 -25.57
C PHE A 4 10.08 -57.77 -25.26
N GLY A 5 9.62 -56.83 -26.04
CA GLY A 5 10.06 -56.27 -27.33
C GLY A 5 8.94 -55.41 -27.91
N ALA A 6 9.31 -54.50 -28.71
CA ALA A 6 8.54 -53.55 -29.49
C ALA A 6 7.37 -54.18 -30.31
N LEU A 7 6.37 -53.41 -30.61
CA LEU A 7 5.95 -53.23 -32.02
C LEU A 7 5.06 -52.03 -32.23
N LEU A 8 5.51 -51.26 -33.16
CA LEU A 8 4.91 -50.15 -33.91
C LEU A 8 3.82 -50.71 -34.82
N LEU A 9 2.65 -50.03 -34.92
CA LEU A 9 1.82 -50.11 -36.10
C LEU A 9 1.11 -48.78 -36.39
N LEU A 10 1.61 -48.16 -37.42
CA LEU A 10 1.07 -47.05 -38.16
C LEU A 10 -0.12 -47.52 -39.00
N THR A 11 -1.29 -46.89 -38.91
CA THR A 11 -2.33 -47.02 -39.95
C THR A 11 -2.88 -45.63 -40.28
N ILE A 12 -2.47 -45.17 -41.44
CA ILE A 12 -3.08 -44.06 -42.19
C ILE A 12 -4.39 -44.54 -42.76
N ALA A 13 -5.49 -43.85 -42.52
CA ALA A 13 -6.68 -43.97 -43.33
C ALA A 13 -7.14 -42.59 -43.75
N LEU A 14 -6.84 -42.23 -44.97
CA LEU A 14 -7.51 -41.18 -45.74
C LEU A 14 -8.95 -41.61 -46.05
N LEU A 15 -9.92 -40.76 -45.67
CA LEU A 15 -11.21 -40.73 -46.33
C LEU A 15 -11.65 -39.28 -46.43
N ALA A 16 -11.69 -38.82 -47.66
CA ALA A 16 -12.35 -37.58 -48.07
C ALA A 16 -13.85 -37.70 -47.98
N GLY A 17 -14.53 -36.64 -47.62
CA GLY A 17 -15.94 -36.53 -47.97
C GLY A 17 -16.76 -35.57 -47.13
N CYS A 18 -17.12 -34.48 -47.78
CA CYS A 18 -18.37 -33.73 -47.70
C CYS A 18 -18.71 -32.87 -46.49
N GLY A 19 -18.60 -31.56 -46.71
CA GLY A 19 -19.71 -30.60 -46.47
C GLY A 19 -20.34 -30.61 -45.09
N GLY A 20 -19.63 -30.09 -44.09
CA GLY A 20 -20.21 -29.60 -42.84
C GLY A 20 -20.20 -28.08 -42.85
N ARG A 21 -21.36 -27.49 -42.74
CA ARG A 21 -21.59 -26.07 -42.50
C ARG A 21 -20.72 -25.66 -41.34
N GLU A 22 -19.74 -24.79 -41.57
CA GLU A 22 -19.07 -24.07 -40.52
C GLU A 22 -20.13 -23.23 -39.79
N SER A 23 -20.43 -23.62 -38.55
CA SER A 23 -21.09 -22.72 -37.62
C SER A 23 -20.17 -21.49 -37.48
N PRO A 24 -20.72 -20.27 -37.50
CA PRO A 24 -19.88 -19.12 -37.22
C PRO A 24 -19.28 -19.34 -35.82
N VAL A 25 -17.95 -19.44 -35.78
CA VAL A 25 -17.17 -19.31 -34.55
C VAL A 25 -17.60 -17.98 -33.96
N SER A 26 -18.17 -18.00 -32.76
CA SER A 26 -18.37 -16.79 -31.98
C SER A 26 -17.06 -16.01 -32.01
N PRO A 27 -17.11 -14.70 -32.22
CA PRO A 27 -15.89 -13.89 -32.07
C PRO A 27 -15.29 -14.25 -30.71
N ASP A 28 -14.03 -14.70 -30.71
CA ASP A 28 -13.27 -14.96 -29.50
C ASP A 28 -13.55 -13.82 -28.53
N GLU A 29 -14.11 -14.15 -27.38
CA GLU A 29 -14.04 -13.26 -26.24
C GLU A 29 -12.55 -12.98 -26.06
N ALA A 30 -12.15 -11.74 -26.30
CA ALA A 30 -10.80 -11.31 -26.00
C ALA A 30 -10.54 -11.68 -24.56
N PRO A 31 -9.38 -12.32 -24.23
CA PRO A 31 -9.12 -12.71 -22.86
C PRO A 31 -9.26 -11.47 -22.00
N GLU A 32 -10.12 -11.54 -21.00
CA GLU A 32 -10.26 -10.53 -19.98
C GLU A 32 -8.86 -10.28 -19.44
N THR A 33 -8.34 -9.07 -19.61
CA THR A 33 -6.95 -8.77 -19.25
C THR A 33 -6.88 -8.87 -17.74
N ALA A 34 -6.23 -9.90 -17.23
CA ALA A 34 -6.05 -10.10 -15.79
C ALA A 34 -5.37 -8.87 -15.19
N LEU A 35 -5.88 -8.40 -14.03
CA LEU A 35 -5.27 -7.32 -13.28
C LEU A 35 -3.82 -7.65 -12.96
N THR A 36 -2.97 -6.65 -13.06
CA THR A 36 -1.58 -6.75 -12.61
C THR A 36 -1.43 -6.14 -11.20
N GLU A 37 -0.36 -6.51 -10.50
CA GLU A 37 0.00 -5.88 -9.24
C GLU A 37 0.05 -4.34 -9.34
N GLN A 38 0.61 -3.81 -10.43
CA GLN A 38 0.70 -2.37 -10.65
C GLN A 38 -0.69 -1.72 -10.82
N ASP A 39 -1.63 -2.40 -11.46
CA ASP A 39 -2.99 -1.89 -11.61
C ASP A 39 -3.66 -1.76 -10.23
N VAL A 40 -3.51 -2.77 -9.38
CA VAL A 40 -4.06 -2.76 -8.02
C VAL A 40 -3.41 -1.68 -7.15
N ARG A 41 -2.11 -1.47 -7.27
CA ARG A 41 -1.41 -0.35 -6.60
C ARG A 41 -1.93 1.01 -7.06
N ASN A 42 -2.18 1.18 -8.36
CA ASN A 42 -2.75 2.40 -8.92
C ASN A 42 -4.17 2.63 -8.38
N MET A 43 -4.96 1.56 -8.27
CA MET A 43 -6.30 1.63 -7.69
C MET A 43 -6.26 2.02 -6.22
N TYR A 44 -5.33 1.48 -5.43
CA TYR A 44 -5.11 1.90 -4.05
C TYR A 44 -4.80 3.41 -3.97
N THR A 45 -3.92 3.92 -4.83
CA THR A 45 -3.55 5.34 -4.85
C THR A 45 -4.76 6.23 -5.12
N ALA A 46 -5.59 5.85 -6.09
CA ALA A 46 -6.81 6.58 -6.40
C ALA A 46 -7.84 6.50 -5.26
N ALA A 47 -8.06 5.31 -4.75
CA ALA A 47 -8.96 5.09 -3.61
C ALA A 47 -8.52 5.89 -2.38
N SER A 48 -7.21 5.94 -2.08
CA SER A 48 -6.67 6.77 -1.00
C SER A 48 -7.00 8.25 -1.20
N THR A 49 -6.87 8.76 -2.42
CA THR A 49 -7.21 10.15 -2.73
C THR A 49 -8.70 10.42 -2.47
N VAL A 50 -9.58 9.51 -2.90
CA VAL A 50 -11.03 9.65 -2.67
C VAL A 50 -11.36 9.54 -1.18
N TYR A 51 -10.74 8.60 -0.47
CA TYR A 51 -10.91 8.46 0.98
C TYR A 51 -10.50 9.74 1.73
N ASP A 52 -9.37 10.32 1.35
CA ASP A 52 -8.83 11.53 1.96
C ASP A 52 -9.75 12.75 1.81
N TRP A 53 -10.59 12.82 0.80
CA TRP A 53 -11.59 13.89 0.68
C TRP A 53 -12.63 13.88 1.81
N PHE A 54 -12.84 12.74 2.45
CA PHE A 54 -13.78 12.62 3.58
C PHE A 54 -13.09 12.68 4.94
N ASP A 55 -11.84 12.22 5.02
CA ASP A 55 -11.13 12.07 6.29
C ASP A 55 -10.07 13.15 6.52
N LEU A 56 -9.21 13.41 5.55
CA LEU A 56 -7.98 14.20 5.73
C LEU A 56 -8.06 15.61 5.14
N THR A 57 -8.65 15.73 3.95
CA THR A 57 -8.69 16.96 3.18
C THR A 57 -10.12 17.28 2.72
N THR A 58 -10.26 18.11 1.72
CA THR A 58 -11.52 18.32 0.98
C THR A 58 -11.23 18.38 -0.51
N LEU A 59 -12.27 18.27 -1.33
CA LEU A 59 -12.20 18.58 -2.75
C LEU A 59 -11.73 20.04 -2.97
N PRO A 60 -11.14 20.37 -4.13
CA PRO A 60 -10.80 21.73 -4.49
C PRO A 60 -12.01 22.66 -4.35
N LEU A 61 -11.82 23.87 -3.82
CA LEU A 61 -12.89 24.82 -3.49
C LEU A 61 -12.72 26.14 -4.23
N ASP A 62 -13.80 26.65 -4.80
CA ASP A 62 -13.94 28.05 -5.20
C ASP A 62 -14.37 28.88 -3.98
N ARG A 63 -13.39 29.51 -3.31
CA ARG A 63 -13.66 30.33 -2.13
C ARG A 63 -14.36 31.67 -2.43
N ALA A 64 -14.54 32.00 -3.70
CA ALA A 64 -15.33 33.21 -4.08
C ALA A 64 -16.85 32.97 -4.08
N ASP A 65 -17.27 31.69 -4.19
CA ASP A 65 -18.67 31.28 -4.13
C ASP A 65 -18.92 30.50 -2.82
N SER A 66 -19.64 31.10 -1.91
CA SER A 66 -19.92 30.54 -0.59
C SER A 66 -21.38 30.59 -0.18
N ARG A 67 -21.80 29.69 0.70
CA ARG A 67 -23.10 29.57 1.32
C ARG A 67 -22.92 29.41 2.83
N THR A 68 -23.85 29.92 3.61
CA THR A 68 -23.84 29.73 5.07
C THR A 68 -25.11 29.02 5.49
N GLU A 69 -24.96 27.95 6.26
CA GLU A 69 -26.05 27.22 6.90
C GLU A 69 -25.73 27.03 8.38
N GLY A 70 -26.52 27.62 9.27
CA GLY A 70 -26.20 27.69 10.69
C GLY A 70 -24.89 28.44 10.94
N ASP A 71 -23.97 27.80 11.65
CA ASP A 71 -22.64 28.35 11.96
C ASP A 71 -21.57 27.92 10.96
N LEU A 72 -21.94 27.13 9.93
CA LEU A 72 -21.02 26.58 8.94
C LEU A 72 -21.04 27.42 7.65
N THR A 73 -19.85 27.63 7.10
CA THR A 73 -19.66 28.21 5.77
C THR A 73 -19.18 27.14 4.82
N TYR A 74 -19.90 27.00 3.73
CA TYR A 74 -19.63 26.08 2.65
C TYR A 74 -19.16 26.85 1.43
N TYR A 75 -18.16 26.31 0.73
CA TYR A 75 -17.62 26.84 -0.51
C TYR A 75 -17.96 25.91 -1.66
N ARG A 76 -18.21 26.48 -2.83
CA ARG A 76 -18.50 25.66 -4.01
C ARG A 76 -17.32 24.75 -4.32
N VAL A 77 -17.61 23.48 -4.60
CA VAL A 77 -16.58 22.53 -5.06
C VAL A 77 -16.20 22.88 -6.50
N ASP A 78 -14.88 23.01 -6.74
CA ASP A 78 -14.26 23.27 -8.04
C ASP A 78 -13.44 22.05 -8.46
N ALA A 79 -14.14 20.95 -8.75
CA ALA A 79 -13.58 19.65 -9.05
C ALA A 79 -13.91 19.20 -10.47
N GLU A 80 -13.66 20.09 -11.44
CA GLU A 80 -13.75 19.75 -12.85
C GLU A 80 -12.43 19.12 -13.35
N ASN A 81 -12.54 17.99 -14.06
CA ASN A 81 -11.40 17.30 -14.65
C ASN A 81 -10.31 16.80 -13.67
N LEU A 82 -10.73 16.30 -12.50
CA LEU A 82 -9.81 15.61 -11.61
C LEU A 82 -9.26 14.37 -12.31
N SER A 83 -7.94 14.18 -12.26
CA SER A 83 -7.29 13.01 -12.86
C SER A 83 -7.16 11.90 -11.82
N LEU A 84 -8.06 10.94 -11.85
CA LEU A 84 -8.00 9.73 -11.02
C LEU A 84 -7.84 8.50 -11.92
N PRO A 85 -7.06 7.49 -11.50
CA PRO A 85 -7.15 6.18 -12.13
C PRO A 85 -8.54 5.60 -11.85
N VAL A 86 -9.27 5.28 -12.89
CA VAL A 86 -10.61 4.67 -12.79
C VAL A 86 -10.51 3.23 -13.23
N SER A 87 -11.09 2.31 -12.44
CA SER A 87 -11.35 0.94 -12.90
C SER A 87 -12.46 1.00 -13.94
N THR A 88 -12.08 1.13 -15.19
CA THR A 88 -13.07 0.92 -16.25
C THR A 88 -13.29 -0.56 -16.40
N VAL A 89 -14.33 -1.08 -15.77
CA VAL A 89 -14.99 -2.35 -16.15
C VAL A 89 -15.74 -2.15 -17.49
N ALA A 90 -15.27 -1.25 -18.31
CA ALA A 90 -15.85 -1.00 -19.61
C ALA A 90 -15.07 -1.80 -20.64
N GLU A 91 -15.76 -2.86 -21.14
CA GLU A 91 -15.48 -3.56 -22.40
C GLU A 91 -13.99 -3.54 -22.82
N PRO A 92 -13.26 -4.63 -22.70
CA PRO A 92 -11.84 -4.69 -23.07
C PRO A 92 -11.70 -4.64 -24.60
N THR A 93 -11.82 -3.47 -25.19
CA THR A 93 -11.53 -3.30 -26.62
C THR A 93 -10.06 -2.98 -26.88
N ASP A 94 -9.28 -2.64 -25.85
CA ASP A 94 -7.83 -2.46 -25.98
C ASP A 94 -7.15 -2.72 -24.62
N SER A 95 -6.47 -3.84 -24.50
CA SER A 95 -5.78 -4.31 -23.31
C SER A 95 -4.66 -3.39 -22.79
N THR A 96 -4.33 -2.35 -23.52
CA THR A 96 -3.27 -1.39 -23.16
C THR A 96 -3.81 -0.14 -22.45
N LEU A 97 -5.13 0.04 -22.34
CA LEU A 97 -5.75 1.29 -21.88
C LEU A 97 -6.53 1.18 -20.57
N SER A 98 -6.62 0.00 -19.96
CA SER A 98 -7.53 -0.27 -18.83
C SER A 98 -7.26 0.59 -17.57
N TRP A 99 -6.06 1.17 -17.42
CA TRP A 99 -5.65 1.86 -16.19
C TRP A 99 -5.13 3.28 -16.42
N GLN A 100 -5.51 3.90 -17.52
CA GLN A 100 -5.15 5.30 -17.73
C GLN A 100 -5.97 6.21 -16.80
N PRO A 101 -5.35 7.27 -16.24
CA PRO A 101 -6.09 8.27 -15.49
C PRO A 101 -7.21 8.84 -16.35
N GLN A 102 -8.44 8.77 -15.83
CA GLN A 102 -9.60 9.37 -16.50
C GLN A 102 -9.96 10.68 -15.80
N PRO A 103 -10.38 11.71 -16.54
CA PRO A 103 -10.88 12.91 -15.91
C PRO A 103 -12.22 12.59 -15.23
N VAL A 104 -12.31 12.92 -13.95
CA VAL A 104 -13.53 12.81 -13.15
C VAL A 104 -14.01 14.24 -12.85
N THR A 105 -15.29 14.49 -13.02
CA THR A 105 -15.91 15.77 -12.71
C THR A 105 -16.94 15.54 -11.60
N ILE A 106 -16.79 16.28 -10.50
CA ILE A 106 -17.65 16.18 -9.32
C ILE A 106 -18.29 17.53 -9.09
N THR A 107 -19.55 17.67 -9.45
CA THR A 107 -20.33 18.91 -9.35
C THR A 107 -21.54 18.79 -8.44
N SER A 108 -21.95 17.56 -8.12
CA SER A 108 -23.09 17.24 -7.26
C SER A 108 -22.71 16.22 -6.19
N LEU A 109 -23.54 16.09 -5.17
CA LEU A 109 -23.38 15.06 -4.14
C LEU A 109 -23.50 13.64 -4.76
N ALA A 110 -24.32 13.51 -5.80
CA ALA A 110 -24.47 12.25 -6.52
C ALA A 110 -23.18 11.86 -7.27
N ASP A 111 -22.49 12.84 -7.91
CA ASP A 111 -21.21 12.57 -8.58
C ASP A 111 -20.14 12.13 -7.57
N LEU A 112 -20.12 12.77 -6.38
CA LEU A 112 -19.18 12.39 -5.32
C LEU A 112 -19.45 10.96 -4.81
N GLN A 113 -20.74 10.62 -4.62
CA GLN A 113 -21.13 9.28 -4.21
C GLN A 113 -20.77 8.24 -5.29
N GLU A 114 -21.11 8.48 -6.55
CA GLU A 114 -20.76 7.60 -7.67
C GLU A 114 -19.24 7.42 -7.79
N THR A 115 -18.48 8.50 -7.57
CA THR A 115 -17.02 8.42 -7.55
C THR A 115 -16.53 7.53 -6.41
N ALA A 116 -17.05 7.68 -5.20
CA ALA A 116 -16.68 6.81 -4.08
C ALA A 116 -17.11 5.34 -4.32
N GLU A 117 -18.30 5.11 -4.85
CA GLU A 117 -18.80 3.79 -5.23
C GLU A 117 -17.98 3.13 -6.33
N SER A 118 -17.22 3.90 -7.13
CA SER A 118 -16.30 3.35 -8.12
C SER A 118 -15.11 2.62 -7.48
N TYR A 119 -14.73 2.95 -6.25
CA TYR A 119 -13.57 2.40 -5.55
C TYR A 119 -13.93 1.50 -4.38
N PHE A 120 -15.04 1.76 -3.71
CA PHE A 120 -15.36 1.16 -2.41
C PHE A 120 -16.66 0.36 -2.44
N SER A 121 -16.74 -0.60 -1.52
CA SER A 121 -18.00 -1.27 -1.24
C SER A 121 -19.03 -0.31 -0.64
N PRO A 122 -20.34 -0.59 -0.77
CA PRO A 122 -21.38 0.26 -0.20
C PRO A 122 -21.21 0.55 1.29
N GLU A 123 -20.72 -0.42 2.07
CA GLU A 123 -20.47 -0.24 3.51
C GLU A 123 -19.40 0.83 3.78
N ILE A 124 -18.31 0.85 3.00
CA ILE A 124 -17.29 1.87 3.14
C ILE A 124 -17.82 3.23 2.72
N VAL A 125 -18.58 3.31 1.62
CA VAL A 125 -19.19 4.56 1.16
C VAL A 125 -20.10 5.14 2.22
N ASP A 126 -20.99 4.34 2.79
CA ASP A 126 -21.89 4.76 3.88
C ASP A 126 -21.10 5.30 5.09
N ASN A 127 -20.01 4.62 5.45
CA ASN A 127 -19.13 5.04 6.54
C ASN A 127 -18.42 6.37 6.23
N LEU A 128 -17.94 6.58 5.00
CA LEU A 128 -17.28 7.82 4.59
C LEU A 128 -18.21 9.02 4.74
N PHE A 129 -19.45 8.90 4.26
CA PHE A 129 -20.45 9.96 4.42
C PHE A 129 -20.88 10.17 5.89
N ALA A 130 -20.80 9.13 6.72
CA ALA A 130 -21.11 9.22 8.15
C ALA A 130 -19.97 9.80 8.99
N LEU A 131 -18.71 9.72 8.55
CA LEU A 131 -17.54 10.28 9.25
C LEU A 131 -17.65 11.79 9.43
N SER A 132 -18.11 12.48 8.40
CA SER A 132 -18.23 13.94 8.39
C SER A 132 -19.55 14.39 7.74
N PRO A 133 -20.68 14.21 8.42
CA PRO A 133 -22.01 14.37 7.83
C PRO A 133 -22.30 15.82 7.38
N ASP A 134 -21.57 16.79 7.93
CA ASP A 134 -21.72 18.21 7.61
C ASP A 134 -20.61 18.71 6.67
N HIS A 135 -19.75 17.83 6.17
CA HIS A 135 -18.62 18.24 5.34
C HIS A 135 -19.07 18.66 3.93
N TYR A 136 -19.96 17.89 3.33
CA TYR A 136 -20.51 18.13 1.99
C TYR A 136 -22.00 18.45 2.04
N ARG A 137 -22.42 19.41 1.22
CA ARG A 137 -23.82 19.85 1.08
C ARG A 137 -24.18 20.05 -0.38
N ASP A 138 -25.40 19.69 -0.72
CA ASP A 138 -26.03 20.08 -1.97
C ASP A 138 -26.86 21.35 -1.77
N PHE A 139 -26.53 22.36 -2.53
CA PHE A 139 -27.37 23.58 -2.62
C PHE A 139 -27.85 23.71 -4.05
N ASP A 140 -29.12 23.43 -4.28
CA ASP A 140 -29.79 23.56 -5.58
C ASP A 140 -29.14 22.70 -6.69
N GLY A 141 -28.64 21.52 -6.35
CA GLY A 141 -27.99 20.58 -7.28
C GLY A 141 -26.50 20.87 -7.52
N VAL A 142 -25.90 21.76 -6.73
CA VAL A 142 -24.48 22.10 -6.79
C VAL A 142 -23.80 21.69 -5.48
N LEU A 143 -22.67 21.01 -5.60
CA LEU A 143 -21.89 20.55 -4.46
C LEU A 143 -21.09 21.68 -3.83
N TYR A 144 -21.20 21.77 -2.53
CA TYR A 144 -20.40 22.64 -1.66
C TYR A 144 -19.76 21.81 -0.56
N ALA A 145 -18.64 22.29 -0.03
CA ALA A 145 -17.97 21.68 1.11
C ALA A 145 -17.49 22.74 2.11
N THR A 146 -17.35 22.33 3.36
CA THR A 146 -16.66 23.14 4.36
C THR A 146 -15.16 23.20 4.03
N ASP A 147 -14.53 24.34 4.32
CA ASP A 147 -13.07 24.50 4.16
C ASP A 147 -12.36 23.91 5.40
N GLY A 148 -11.74 22.80 5.22
CA GLY A 148 -10.97 22.16 6.29
C GLY A 148 -10.89 20.66 6.15
N GLY A 149 -9.97 20.12 6.88
CA GLY A 149 -9.73 18.71 7.11
C GLY A 149 -9.01 18.55 8.44
N ARG A 150 -8.81 17.33 8.89
CA ARG A 150 -7.92 17.10 10.03
C ARG A 150 -6.46 17.28 9.60
N GLY A 151 -5.58 17.56 10.52
CA GLY A 151 -4.14 17.55 10.24
C GLY A 151 -3.66 16.16 9.86
N SER A 152 -2.70 16.07 8.94
CA SER A 152 -2.01 14.82 8.61
C SER A 152 -1.14 14.34 9.79
N ASN A 153 -0.88 13.05 9.84
CA ASN A 153 0.04 12.46 10.79
C ASN A 153 1.47 12.92 10.50
N LEU A 154 2.00 13.80 11.38
CA LEU A 154 3.31 14.41 11.20
C LEU A 154 4.48 13.42 11.36
N TYR A 155 4.22 12.25 11.91
CA TYR A 155 5.24 11.21 12.09
C TYR A 155 5.31 10.23 10.91
N LEU A 156 4.35 10.31 9.99
CA LEU A 156 4.42 9.52 8.77
C LEU A 156 5.56 10.03 7.90
N LEU A 157 6.54 9.16 7.68
CA LEU A 157 7.66 9.42 6.78
C LEU A 157 7.30 9.14 5.34
N ASP A 158 6.79 7.93 5.11
CA ASP A 158 6.45 7.40 3.78
C ASP A 158 5.55 6.18 3.94
N LYS A 159 5.03 5.68 2.84
CA LYS A 159 4.31 4.40 2.78
C LYS A 159 4.72 3.59 1.56
N THR A 160 4.77 2.29 1.73
CA THR A 160 4.96 1.33 0.64
C THR A 160 3.71 0.49 0.45
N VAL A 161 3.42 0.12 -0.78
CA VAL A 161 2.23 -0.65 -1.14
C VAL A 161 2.66 -1.89 -1.90
N ALA A 162 2.25 -3.05 -1.41
CA ALA A 162 2.37 -4.32 -2.11
C ALA A 162 0.97 -4.87 -2.41
N ALA A 163 0.81 -5.56 -3.53
CA ALA A 163 -0.46 -6.21 -3.86
C ALA A 163 -0.17 -7.66 -4.29
N GLU A 164 -0.92 -8.59 -3.74
CA GLU A 164 -0.80 -10.01 -4.01
C GLU A 164 -2.14 -10.59 -4.41
N GLN A 165 -2.18 -11.31 -5.52
CA GLN A 165 -3.38 -12.00 -5.96
C GLN A 165 -3.57 -13.27 -5.13
N VAL A 166 -4.71 -13.36 -4.44
CA VAL A 166 -5.07 -14.52 -3.62
C VAL A 166 -5.78 -15.57 -4.48
N ASP A 167 -6.71 -15.13 -5.32
CA ASP A 167 -7.45 -15.95 -6.28
C ASP A 167 -7.96 -15.10 -7.47
N GLU A 168 -8.83 -15.65 -8.30
CA GLU A 168 -9.35 -14.98 -9.51
C GLU A 168 -10.15 -13.71 -9.19
N ASP A 169 -10.79 -13.66 -8.03
CA ASP A 169 -11.72 -12.61 -7.61
C ASP A 169 -11.19 -11.77 -6.43
N HIS A 170 -9.94 -12.00 -5.98
CA HIS A 170 -9.46 -11.38 -4.75
C HIS A 170 -7.95 -11.06 -4.78
N TRP A 171 -7.65 -9.83 -4.36
CA TRP A 171 -6.29 -9.34 -4.10
C TRP A 171 -6.19 -8.85 -2.66
N THR A 172 -5.07 -9.13 -2.03
CA THR A 172 -4.66 -8.50 -0.77
C THR A 172 -3.73 -7.34 -1.07
N VAL A 173 -4.03 -6.17 -0.50
CA VAL A 173 -3.18 -4.98 -0.61
C VAL A 173 -2.60 -4.68 0.76
N THR A 174 -1.29 -4.84 0.88
CA THR A 174 -0.55 -4.56 2.10
C THR A 174 0.08 -3.17 2.03
N VAL A 175 -0.32 -2.29 2.94
CA VAL A 175 0.22 -0.94 3.06
C VAL A 175 1.09 -0.88 4.31
N THR A 176 2.37 -0.62 4.13
CA THR A 176 3.30 -0.39 5.23
C THR A 176 3.54 1.10 5.39
N PHE A 177 3.17 1.65 6.53
CA PHE A 177 3.38 3.03 6.92
C PHE A 177 4.66 3.12 7.74
N TRP A 178 5.55 4.02 7.35
CA TRP A 178 6.85 4.22 8.02
C TRP A 178 6.83 5.47 8.87
N ALA A 179 7.22 5.33 10.14
CA ALA A 179 7.29 6.44 11.08
C ALA A 179 8.70 6.98 11.22
N ASP A 180 8.79 8.30 11.38
CA ASP A 180 10.00 9.00 11.76
C ASP A 180 9.67 10.05 12.82
N PHE A 181 10.18 9.83 14.03
CA PHE A 181 10.00 10.73 15.15
C PHE A 181 11.24 11.63 15.37
N GLU A 182 12.19 11.65 14.43
CA GLU A 182 13.48 12.32 14.58
C GLU A 182 13.33 13.77 15.07
N GLY A 183 13.93 14.03 16.22
CA GLY A 183 14.01 15.35 16.81
C GLY A 183 12.73 15.94 17.38
N ARG A 184 11.59 15.23 17.38
CA ARG A 184 10.29 15.76 17.79
C ARG A 184 9.94 15.50 19.26
N GLU A 185 10.45 14.43 19.87
CA GLU A 185 10.14 14.05 21.25
C GLU A 185 11.17 14.50 22.30
N LEU A 186 12.29 15.03 21.88
CA LEU A 186 13.36 15.45 22.78
C LEU A 186 13.41 16.94 22.99
N GLN A 187 12.36 17.49 23.54
CA GLN A 187 12.36 18.83 24.10
C GLN A 187 12.42 18.74 25.61
N GLY A 188 13.57 18.52 26.21
CA GLY A 188 13.59 18.43 27.66
C GLY A 188 14.79 19.06 28.34
N ASP A 189 16.01 18.83 27.90
CA ASP A 189 17.18 19.20 28.69
C ASP A 189 18.30 19.93 27.94
N GLY A 190 18.10 20.24 26.66
CA GLY A 190 19.07 21.10 25.92
C GLY A 190 20.42 20.45 25.64
N TYR A 191 20.60 19.17 25.90
CA TYR A 191 21.83 18.43 25.62
C TYR A 191 21.61 17.41 24.48
N PHE A 192 22.57 17.38 23.58
CA PHE A 192 22.75 16.63 22.34
C PHE A 192 22.49 15.13 22.39
N HIS A 193 21.36 14.70 22.88
CA HIS A 193 20.94 13.32 22.73
C HIS A 193 20.23 13.21 21.37
N THR A 194 20.97 12.83 20.34
CA THR A 194 20.34 12.47 19.08
C THR A 194 19.64 11.13 19.30
N VAL A 195 18.38 11.18 19.68
CA VAL A 195 17.51 10.03 19.66
C VAL A 195 16.91 9.99 18.28
N SER A 196 17.04 8.87 17.61
CA SER A 196 16.28 8.55 16.40
C SER A 196 15.28 7.48 16.76
N THR A 197 14.02 7.74 16.50
CA THR A 197 12.96 6.75 16.67
C THR A 197 12.37 6.46 15.31
N THR A 198 12.42 5.21 14.94
CA THR A 198 11.85 4.69 13.70
C THR A 198 10.81 3.61 14.03
N GLY A 199 9.86 3.42 13.17
CA GLY A 199 8.86 2.38 13.34
C GLY A 199 8.04 2.19 12.08
N TYR A 200 7.22 1.17 12.07
CA TYR A 200 6.25 0.95 11.02
C TYR A 200 4.95 0.39 11.57
N SER A 201 3.89 0.57 10.82
CA SER A 201 2.64 -0.19 10.98
C SER A 201 2.21 -0.76 9.63
N THR A 202 1.42 -1.81 9.65
CA THR A 202 0.96 -2.48 8.44
C THR A 202 -0.55 -2.59 8.47
N ALA A 203 -1.19 -2.14 7.39
CA ALA A 203 -2.60 -2.38 7.13
C ALA A 203 -2.75 -3.36 5.97
N VAL A 204 -3.65 -4.30 6.14
CA VAL A 204 -4.00 -5.29 5.10
C VAL A 204 -5.41 -4.98 4.63
N LEU A 205 -5.54 -4.69 3.34
CA LEU A 205 -6.78 -4.29 2.70
C LEU A 205 -7.22 -5.35 1.71
N ASP A 206 -8.53 -5.54 1.58
CA ASP A 206 -9.12 -6.46 0.63
C ASP A 206 -9.62 -5.72 -0.60
N TYR A 207 -9.18 -6.14 -1.78
CA TYR A 207 -9.65 -5.68 -3.08
C TYR A 207 -10.27 -6.83 -3.82
N ALA A 208 -11.59 -6.83 -3.96
CA ALA A 208 -12.37 -7.96 -4.41
C ALA A 208 -13.25 -7.62 -5.62
N HIS A 209 -13.45 -8.63 -6.47
CA HIS A 209 -14.43 -8.57 -7.56
C HIS A 209 -15.84 -8.77 -6.99
N THR A 210 -16.67 -7.74 -7.13
CA THR A 210 -18.06 -7.73 -6.69
C THR A 210 -18.99 -7.73 -7.92
N PRO A 211 -20.32 -7.90 -7.74
CA PRO A 211 -21.26 -7.74 -8.86
C PRO A 211 -21.16 -6.38 -9.58
N ASP A 212 -20.66 -5.36 -8.88
CA ASP A 212 -20.49 -3.99 -9.39
C ASP A 212 -19.03 -3.69 -9.78
N GLY A 213 -18.23 -4.72 -10.04
CA GLY A 213 -16.82 -4.64 -10.40
C GLY A 213 -15.88 -4.74 -9.22
N TRP A 214 -14.61 -4.44 -9.47
CA TRP A 214 -13.55 -4.50 -8.46
C TRP A 214 -13.66 -3.37 -7.45
N LYS A 215 -13.69 -3.69 -6.15
CA LYS A 215 -13.87 -2.74 -5.04
C LYS A 215 -12.96 -3.07 -3.86
N PHE A 216 -12.54 -2.03 -3.14
CA PHE A 216 -12.04 -2.22 -1.78
C PHE A 216 -13.21 -2.52 -0.85
N THR A 217 -13.13 -3.65 -0.14
CA THR A 217 -14.11 -4.06 0.87
C THR A 217 -13.62 -3.83 2.30
N GLY A 218 -12.35 -3.45 2.46
CA GLY A 218 -11.73 -2.93 3.66
C GLY A 218 -10.77 -1.80 3.28
N PHE A 219 -10.73 -0.73 4.07
CA PHE A 219 -9.85 0.41 3.80
C PHE A 219 -9.43 1.11 5.09
N CYS A 220 -8.34 1.88 5.04
CA CYS A 220 -7.83 2.66 6.16
C CYS A 220 -7.40 4.06 5.68
N PRO A 221 -7.31 5.05 6.60
CA PRO A 221 -6.77 6.37 6.28
C PRO A 221 -5.40 6.29 5.59
N SER A 222 -5.12 7.22 4.69
CA SER A 222 -3.87 7.25 3.91
C SER A 222 -2.63 7.57 4.75
N ASP A 223 -2.82 8.08 5.97
CA ASP A 223 -1.80 8.36 6.98
C ASP A 223 -2.06 7.57 8.28
N GLY A 224 -2.71 6.41 8.18
CA GLY A 224 -3.13 5.56 9.28
C GLY A 224 -1.99 4.82 9.96
N LEU A 225 -1.11 5.56 10.62
CA LEU A 225 0.02 5.00 11.37
C LEU A 225 -0.45 4.55 12.77
N ASP A 226 -0.56 3.24 12.97
CA ASP A 226 -0.87 2.60 14.26
C ASP A 226 0.32 1.72 14.68
N LEU A 227 1.17 2.28 15.57
CA LEU A 227 2.46 1.68 15.92
C LEU A 227 2.32 0.69 17.09
N GLU A 228 2.64 -0.56 16.83
CA GLU A 228 2.84 -1.55 17.87
C GLU A 228 4.24 -1.47 18.47
N ALA A 229 4.36 -1.77 19.78
CA ALA A 229 5.63 -1.66 20.50
C ALA A 229 6.80 -2.43 19.85
N ASP A 230 6.51 -3.59 19.25
CA ASP A 230 7.53 -4.43 18.62
C ASP A 230 8.03 -3.90 17.26
N THR A 231 7.28 -2.97 16.65
CA THR A 231 7.63 -2.33 15.38
C THR A 231 8.37 -1.00 15.57
N VAL A 232 8.52 -0.53 16.81
CA VAL A 232 9.19 0.74 17.13
C VAL A 232 10.58 0.48 17.68
N TYR A 233 11.57 1.11 17.09
CA TYR A 233 12.94 1.13 17.58
C TYR A 233 13.38 2.57 17.90
N THR A 234 13.86 2.78 19.11
CA THR A 234 14.43 4.05 19.54
C THR A 234 15.89 3.82 19.89
N ILE A 235 16.79 4.52 19.21
CA ILE A 235 18.20 4.52 19.54
C ILE A 235 18.55 5.74 20.37
N ASN A 236 19.18 5.50 21.50
CA ASN A 236 19.85 6.53 22.29
C ASN A 236 21.37 6.27 22.25
N TYR A 237 22.07 7.00 21.42
CA TYR A 237 23.50 6.78 21.18
C TYR A 237 24.37 6.76 22.43
N TYR A 238 23.95 7.38 23.54
CA TYR A 238 24.70 7.39 24.78
C TYR A 238 24.35 6.22 25.70
N GLN A 239 23.13 5.73 25.65
CA GLN A 239 22.67 4.66 26.55
C GLN A 239 22.74 3.27 25.92
N ASP A 240 22.45 3.16 24.64
CA ASP A 240 22.37 1.85 23.98
C ASP A 240 23.75 1.20 23.80
N PHE A 241 24.80 2.01 23.71
CA PHE A 241 26.18 1.52 23.63
C PHE A 241 26.84 1.31 25.02
N GLU A 242 26.22 1.74 26.11
CA GLU A 242 26.69 1.43 27.46
C GLU A 242 26.15 0.07 27.96
N VAL A 243 24.99 -0.35 27.47
CA VAL A 243 24.32 -1.60 27.88
C VAL A 243 24.56 -2.69 26.83
N THR A 244 25.68 -3.38 26.94
CA THR A 244 26.17 -4.38 25.99
C THR A 244 25.31 -5.63 25.82
N SER A 245 24.18 -5.78 26.53
CA SER A 245 23.32 -6.97 26.48
C SER A 245 21.85 -6.69 26.15
N ALA A 246 21.43 -5.43 26.05
CA ALA A 246 20.01 -5.08 25.82
C ALA A 246 19.46 -5.61 24.49
N TYR A 247 20.31 -5.75 23.48
CA TYR A 247 19.93 -6.29 22.17
C TYR A 247 19.42 -7.74 22.23
N GLN A 248 19.69 -8.49 23.30
CA GLN A 248 19.24 -9.88 23.42
C GLN A 248 17.72 -9.97 23.51
N ASP A 249 17.09 -8.93 24.06
CA ASP A 249 15.63 -8.84 24.26
C ASP A 249 14.91 -8.12 23.09
N TYR A 250 15.65 -7.66 22.08
CA TYR A 250 15.07 -6.97 20.93
C TYR A 250 14.27 -7.92 20.05
N SER A 251 13.16 -7.44 19.51
CA SER A 251 12.50 -8.09 18.38
C SER A 251 13.45 -8.18 17.18
N ASP A 252 13.13 -8.99 16.19
CA ASP A 252 13.98 -9.12 15.00
C ASP A 252 14.13 -7.79 14.26
N TRP A 253 13.04 -7.03 14.16
CA TRP A 253 13.06 -5.68 13.60
C TRP A 253 13.97 -4.73 14.39
N LYS A 254 13.80 -4.66 15.71
CA LYS A 254 14.64 -3.81 16.58
C LYS A 254 16.10 -4.20 16.51
N LEU A 255 16.40 -5.50 16.43
CA LEU A 255 17.77 -6.00 16.29
C LEU A 255 18.37 -5.59 14.93
N ALA A 256 17.61 -5.69 13.85
CA ALA A 256 18.04 -5.23 12.53
C ALA A 256 18.27 -3.70 12.52
N CYS A 257 17.38 -2.91 13.09
CA CYS A 257 17.55 -1.47 13.23
C CYS A 257 18.77 -1.11 14.10
N TYR A 258 19.00 -1.80 15.21
CA TYR A 258 20.18 -1.61 16.05
C TYR A 258 21.48 -1.83 15.25
N LEU A 259 21.53 -2.88 14.46
CA LEU A 259 22.68 -3.22 13.62
C LEU A 259 22.97 -2.17 12.53
N ILE A 260 21.97 -1.39 12.14
CA ILE A 260 22.19 -0.25 11.23
C ILE A 260 23.15 0.77 11.85
N TYR A 261 23.07 0.98 13.15
CA TYR A 261 23.83 2.02 13.85
C TYR A 261 25.05 1.48 14.63
N ALA A 262 25.05 0.17 14.92
CA ALA A 262 26.13 -0.45 15.69
C ALA A 262 27.40 -0.58 14.83
N ASP A 263 28.54 -0.27 15.44
CA ASP A 263 29.84 -0.38 14.80
C ASP A 263 30.86 -1.13 15.70
N GLY A 264 31.84 -1.75 15.08
CA GLY A 264 32.93 -2.44 15.76
C GLY A 264 32.42 -3.50 16.75
N ALA A 265 32.93 -3.44 17.98
CA ALA A 265 32.62 -4.42 19.03
C ALA A 265 31.13 -4.48 19.41
N TYR A 266 30.37 -3.40 19.14
CA TYR A 266 28.94 -3.37 19.43
C TYR A 266 28.10 -4.11 18.37
N ALA A 267 28.66 -4.34 17.19
CA ALA A 267 27.97 -5.04 16.10
C ALA A 267 28.19 -6.57 16.15
N GLU A 268 29.33 -7.06 16.63
CA GLU A 268 29.73 -8.47 16.52
C GLU A 268 28.72 -9.42 17.18
N ALA A 269 28.42 -9.25 18.45
CA ALA A 269 27.52 -10.14 19.18
C ALA A 269 26.05 -10.02 18.73
N PRO A 270 25.51 -8.83 18.42
CA PRO A 270 24.19 -8.70 17.79
C PRO A 270 24.08 -9.35 16.41
N PHE A 271 25.13 -9.30 15.57
CA PHE A 271 25.17 -10.05 14.31
C PHE A 271 25.11 -11.56 14.52
N ASP A 272 25.87 -12.08 15.48
CA ASP A 272 25.84 -13.51 15.83
C ASP A 272 24.43 -13.92 16.32
N LEU A 273 23.73 -13.04 17.03
CA LEU A 273 22.35 -13.28 17.47
C LEU A 273 21.39 -13.31 16.27
N LEU A 274 21.49 -12.34 15.35
CA LEU A 274 20.66 -12.32 14.15
C LEU A 274 20.91 -13.54 13.28
N ALA A 275 22.18 -13.96 13.12
CA ALA A 275 22.55 -15.16 12.37
C ALA A 275 21.97 -16.44 13.00
N ARG A 276 21.98 -16.56 14.33
CA ARG A 276 21.35 -17.68 15.02
C ARG A 276 19.85 -17.71 14.82
N ARG A 277 19.18 -16.55 14.97
CA ARG A 277 17.74 -16.42 14.71
C ARG A 277 17.39 -16.77 13.25
N PHE A 278 18.23 -16.39 12.30
CA PHE A 278 18.07 -16.78 10.91
C PHE A 278 18.12 -18.29 10.71
N LEU A 279 19.05 -19.00 11.36
CA LEU A 279 19.13 -20.46 11.29
C LEU A 279 17.92 -21.17 11.93
N GLU A 280 17.32 -20.55 12.94
CA GLU A 280 16.16 -21.09 13.65
C GLU A 280 14.84 -20.77 12.95
N ARG A 281 14.71 -19.56 12.38
CA ARG A 281 13.49 -19.00 11.81
C ARG A 281 13.79 -18.19 10.54
N PRO A 282 14.22 -18.84 9.45
CA PRO A 282 14.70 -18.15 8.25
C PRO A 282 13.62 -17.25 7.62
N GLU A 283 12.37 -17.68 7.60
CA GLU A 283 11.28 -16.94 6.98
C GLU A 283 11.00 -15.61 7.71
N ASP A 284 10.99 -15.61 9.04
CA ASP A 284 10.78 -14.41 9.84
C ASP A 284 11.89 -13.38 9.61
N ILE A 285 13.14 -13.85 9.62
CA ILE A 285 14.29 -12.95 9.42
C ILE A 285 14.34 -12.43 7.99
N LEU A 286 14.05 -13.25 6.98
CA LEU A 286 13.97 -12.80 5.60
C LEU A 286 12.87 -11.76 5.41
N HIS A 287 11.74 -11.91 6.09
CA HIS A 287 10.68 -10.90 6.09
C HIS A 287 11.16 -9.57 6.66
N VAL A 288 11.83 -9.59 7.82
CA VAL A 288 12.39 -8.38 8.44
C VAL A 288 13.45 -7.72 7.55
N LEU A 289 14.33 -8.52 6.92
CA LEU A 289 15.35 -7.98 6.01
C LEU A 289 14.72 -7.37 4.75
N ALA A 290 13.66 -7.97 4.21
CA ALA A 290 12.92 -7.42 3.08
C ALA A 290 12.21 -6.11 3.44
N LEU A 291 11.61 -6.02 4.63
CA LEU A 291 11.06 -4.78 5.16
C LEU A 291 12.13 -3.70 5.29
N LEU A 292 13.29 -4.04 5.85
CA LEU A 292 14.40 -3.11 6.01
C LEU A 292 14.92 -2.61 4.65
N ASP A 293 15.06 -3.50 3.68
CA ASP A 293 15.51 -3.17 2.32
C ASP A 293 14.53 -2.24 1.59
N SER A 294 13.23 -2.43 1.78
CA SER A 294 12.18 -1.60 1.20
C SER A 294 11.90 -0.31 1.99
N SER A 295 12.51 -0.14 3.16
CA SER A 295 12.23 1.00 4.03
C SER A 295 12.85 2.30 3.50
N PRO A 296 12.19 3.47 3.72
CA PRO A 296 12.74 4.77 3.36
C PRO A 296 13.96 5.16 4.22
N TYR A 297 14.23 4.43 5.29
CA TYR A 297 15.42 4.67 6.14
C TYR A 297 16.74 4.45 5.40
N ARG A 298 16.71 3.58 4.37
CA ARG A 298 17.88 3.34 3.53
C ARG A 298 18.39 4.60 2.84
N GLU A 299 17.51 5.49 2.43
CA GLU A 299 17.86 6.71 1.71
C GLU A 299 18.26 7.86 2.63
N LYS A 300 17.73 7.90 3.87
CA LYS A 300 17.95 8.98 4.83
C LYS A 300 19.30 8.94 5.53
N GLN A 301 19.99 7.83 5.46
CA GLN A 301 21.20 7.62 6.23
C GLN A 301 22.42 8.10 5.45
N GLY A 302 22.84 9.33 5.73
CA GLY A 302 24.06 9.90 5.19
C GLY A 302 25.32 9.17 5.70
N PRO A 303 26.44 9.27 4.97
CA PRO A 303 27.71 8.67 5.42
C PRO A 303 28.14 9.24 6.79
N PRO A 304 28.68 8.40 7.69
CA PRO A 304 29.34 7.09 7.47
C PRO A 304 28.49 5.89 7.92
N HIS A 305 27.21 5.92 7.72
CA HIS A 305 26.29 4.93 8.26
C HIS A 305 25.81 4.00 7.14
N PRO A 306 25.27 3.03 7.47
CA PRO A 306 25.44 1.74 7.97
C PRO A 306 25.14 0.78 6.89
N ASN A 307 25.49 -0.21 7.13
CA ASN A 307 25.51 -1.48 6.51
C ASN A 307 24.10 -2.11 6.33
N ILE A 308 23.06 -1.34 5.95
CA ILE A 308 21.81 -1.98 5.53
C ILE A 308 22.12 -3.01 4.46
N ASP A 309 22.95 -2.64 3.47
CA ASP A 309 23.38 -3.57 2.42
C ASP A 309 24.12 -4.79 2.98
N VAL A 310 24.91 -4.62 4.05
CA VAL A 310 25.61 -5.74 4.71
C VAL A 310 24.64 -6.59 5.52
N ILE A 311 23.68 -5.96 6.21
CA ILE A 311 22.66 -6.69 6.97
C ILE A 311 21.76 -7.48 6.03
N VAL A 312 21.29 -6.84 4.96
CA VAL A 312 20.41 -7.46 3.95
C VAL A 312 21.16 -8.54 3.15
N ALA A 313 22.46 -8.35 2.87
CA ALA A 313 23.28 -9.40 2.24
C ALA A 313 23.49 -10.63 3.13
N GLY A 314 23.16 -10.51 4.42
CA GLY A 314 23.20 -11.60 5.39
C GLY A 314 24.58 -11.91 5.95
N PRO A 315 24.66 -12.77 6.97
CA PRO A 315 25.90 -13.09 7.70
C PRO A 315 26.93 -13.89 6.89
N GLY A 316 26.75 -14.04 5.60
CA GLY A 316 27.68 -14.72 4.70
C GLY A 316 28.94 -13.91 4.32
N TYR A 317 29.08 -12.68 4.78
CA TYR A 317 30.23 -11.80 4.51
C TYR A 317 31.22 -11.74 5.68
N THR A 318 31.47 -12.85 6.32
CA THR A 318 32.71 -12.97 7.12
C THR A 318 33.74 -13.69 6.25
N ALA A 319 34.45 -12.93 5.44
CA ALA A 319 35.71 -13.38 4.83
C ALA A 319 36.86 -12.79 5.61
#